data_1e3b55040d26620167ec3ed5d4d1d056
#
_entry.id   1e3b55040d26620167ec3ed5d4d1d056
#
_cell.length_a   1.000
_cell.length_b   1.000
_cell.length_c   1.000
_cell.angle_alpha   90.00
_cell.angle_beta   90.00
_cell.angle_gamma   90.00
#
_symmetry.space_group_name_H-M   'P 1'
#
loop_
_entity.id
_entity.type
_entity.pdbx_description
1 polymer ?
#
loop_
_entity_poly.entity_id
_entity_poly.type
_entity_poly.pdbx_seq_one_letter_code
_entity_poly.pdbx_strand_id
1 'polypeptide(L)'
;MAASFRRLVTDSRQMSRRSFFAMVGWLAFLGASGVALLQSVRYLQPNALYEDPAAFKADPPGAYAVGSTTVLIDKRVVINRDSNGFYAISLICTHLGCTPRYFPDVTSDLVAQGTQISHDPDTGQAATKSNPALPGFKCPCHGSRYFRDAVNFFGPAPRPMDRVHMEVARDGKLFIDRSVIVDRSFRLKV
;
A
#
# COMPACT_ATOMS: atom_id res chain seq x y z
N MET A 1 32.66 -73.93 17.30
CA MET A 1 32.39 -72.54 16.86
C MET A 1 31.05 -71.92 17.33
N ALA A 2 30.24 -72.61 18.12
CA ALA A 2 28.92 -72.12 18.54
C ALA A 2 28.87 -71.39 19.90
N ALA A 3 29.95 -71.38 20.68
CA ALA A 3 29.97 -70.77 22.02
C ALA A 3 30.36 -69.27 22.05
N SER A 4 30.89 -68.74 20.94
CA SER A 4 31.37 -67.35 20.85
C SER A 4 30.25 -66.38 20.51
N PHE A 5 29.20 -66.85 19.81
CA PHE A 5 28.10 -66.00 19.35
C PHE A 5 27.07 -65.68 20.48
N ARG A 6 27.03 -66.49 21.52
CA ARG A 6 26.10 -66.29 22.65
C ARG A 6 26.53 -65.18 23.62
N ARG A 7 27.82 -64.76 23.63
CA ARG A 7 28.30 -63.69 24.49
C ARG A 7 28.06 -62.30 23.99
N LEU A 8 27.68 -62.13 22.74
CA LEU A 8 27.42 -60.79 22.17
C LEU A 8 25.98 -60.30 22.36
N VAL A 9 25.05 -61.18 22.80
CA VAL A 9 23.65 -60.85 22.87
C VAL A 9 23.16 -60.51 24.29
N THR A 10 24.03 -60.71 25.31
CA THR A 10 23.58 -60.55 26.73
C THR A 10 24.28 -59.44 27.50
N ASP A 11 24.99 -58.54 26.83
CA ASP A 11 25.41 -57.29 27.51
C ASP A 11 24.35 -56.19 27.28
N SER A 12 23.14 -56.44 27.81
CA SER A 12 22.18 -55.39 28.08
C SER A 12 22.75 -54.52 29.19
N ARG A 13 23.64 -53.57 28.87
CA ARG A 13 24.08 -52.53 29.79
C ARG A 13 22.85 -51.87 30.35
N GLN A 14 22.44 -52.29 31.54
CA GLN A 14 21.42 -51.63 32.29
C GLN A 14 21.91 -50.20 32.55
N MET A 15 21.36 -49.25 31.79
CA MET A 15 21.69 -47.84 32.00
C MET A 15 21.32 -47.47 33.42
N SER A 16 22.24 -46.86 34.15
CA SER A 16 21.94 -46.34 35.46
C SER A 16 20.85 -45.25 35.33
N ARG A 17 19.97 -45.13 36.33
CA ARG A 17 18.95 -44.06 36.35
C ARG A 17 19.57 -42.68 36.11
N ARG A 18 20.75 -42.43 36.67
CA ARG A 18 21.48 -41.17 36.50
C ARG A 18 21.89 -40.95 35.03
N SER A 19 22.40 -41.98 34.37
CA SER A 19 22.80 -41.88 32.94
C SER A 19 21.59 -41.71 32.05
N PHE A 20 20.46 -42.35 32.34
CA PHE A 20 19.20 -42.16 31.62
C PHE A 20 18.70 -40.71 31.71
N PHE A 21 18.60 -40.15 32.89
CA PHE A 21 18.16 -38.76 33.07
C PHE A 21 19.16 -37.77 32.47
N ALA A 22 20.45 -38.02 32.54
CA ALA A 22 21.44 -37.17 31.88
C ALA A 22 21.30 -37.19 30.36
N MET A 23 21.08 -38.36 29.78
CA MET A 23 20.88 -38.49 28.31
C MET A 23 19.59 -37.78 27.86
N VAL A 24 18.46 -37.98 28.59
CA VAL A 24 17.19 -37.30 28.30
C VAL A 24 17.34 -35.80 28.43
N GLY A 25 18.03 -35.32 29.46
CA GLY A 25 18.28 -33.89 29.68
C GLY A 25 19.12 -33.28 28.57
N TRP A 26 20.16 -33.95 28.14
CA TRP A 26 20.99 -33.48 27.00
C TRP A 26 20.23 -33.49 25.68
N LEU A 27 19.42 -34.53 25.40
CA LEU A 27 18.58 -34.59 24.19
C LEU A 27 17.55 -33.46 24.19
N ALA A 28 16.88 -33.22 25.31
CA ALA A 28 15.92 -32.13 25.45
C ALA A 28 16.61 -30.75 25.27
N PHE A 29 17.77 -30.56 25.88
CA PHE A 29 18.54 -29.31 25.75
C PHE A 29 18.99 -29.06 24.31
N LEU A 30 19.55 -30.09 23.64
CA LEU A 30 20.01 -29.96 22.25
C LEU A 30 18.81 -29.74 21.29
N GLY A 31 17.70 -30.44 21.55
CA GLY A 31 16.47 -30.25 20.78
C GLY A 31 15.91 -28.83 20.90
N ALA A 32 15.80 -28.33 22.12
CA ALA A 32 15.33 -26.97 22.38
C ALA A 32 16.27 -25.91 21.77
N SER A 33 17.59 -26.10 21.94
CA SER A 33 18.60 -25.21 21.36
C SER A 33 18.57 -25.22 19.83
N GLY A 34 18.40 -26.40 19.22
CA GLY A 34 18.27 -26.54 17.76
C GLY A 34 17.01 -25.82 17.23
N VAL A 35 15.86 -25.98 17.88
CA VAL A 35 14.64 -25.25 17.53
C VAL A 35 14.83 -23.74 17.68
N ALA A 36 15.43 -23.29 18.78
CA ALA A 36 15.69 -21.87 19.01
C ALA A 36 16.61 -21.28 17.92
N LEU A 37 17.66 -22.01 17.55
CA LEU A 37 18.57 -21.61 16.48
C LEU A 37 17.85 -21.52 15.12
N LEU A 38 17.06 -22.53 14.78
CA LEU A 38 16.28 -22.53 13.53
C LEU A 38 15.30 -21.35 13.47
N GLN A 39 14.62 -21.06 14.57
CA GLN A 39 13.71 -19.93 14.66
C GLN A 39 14.46 -18.60 14.52
N SER A 40 15.64 -18.48 15.15
CA SER A 40 16.49 -17.28 15.01
C SER A 40 16.93 -17.05 13.57
N VAL A 41 17.39 -18.10 12.88
CA VAL A 41 17.74 -18.01 11.45
C VAL A 41 16.53 -17.63 10.60
N ARG A 42 15.37 -18.22 10.86
CA ARG A 42 14.14 -17.89 10.15
C ARG A 42 13.69 -16.45 10.39
N TYR A 43 13.90 -15.93 11.60
CA TYR A 43 13.60 -14.53 11.94
C TYR A 43 14.52 -13.53 11.22
N LEU A 44 15.77 -13.92 10.94
CA LEU A 44 16.73 -13.10 10.17
C LEU A 44 16.42 -13.09 8.67
N GLN A 45 15.61 -14.02 8.18
CA GLN A 45 15.15 -13.96 6.79
C GLN A 45 14.04 -12.90 6.69
N PRO A 46 14.29 -11.79 5.97
CA PRO A 46 13.25 -10.77 5.81
C PRO A 46 12.03 -11.43 5.16
N ASN A 47 10.89 -11.37 5.82
CA ASN A 47 9.60 -11.60 5.19
C ASN A 47 9.40 -10.44 4.22
N ALA A 48 10.06 -10.49 3.05
CA ALA A 48 9.86 -9.52 2.01
C ALA A 48 8.39 -9.57 1.63
N LEU A 49 7.61 -8.65 2.18
CA LEU A 49 6.29 -8.34 1.64
C LEU A 49 6.55 -8.00 0.18
N TYR A 50 5.94 -8.76 -0.70
CA TYR A 50 5.97 -8.47 -2.13
C TYR A 50 5.18 -7.19 -2.32
N GLU A 51 5.87 -6.05 -2.26
CA GLU A 51 5.26 -4.77 -2.60
C GLU A 51 5.06 -4.73 -4.10
N ASP A 52 3.86 -4.36 -4.50
CA ASP A 52 3.55 -4.12 -5.92
C ASP A 52 4.56 -3.14 -6.50
N PRO A 53 5.09 -3.40 -7.70
CA PRO A 53 6.04 -2.50 -8.36
C PRO A 53 5.54 -1.06 -8.32
N ALA A 54 6.44 -0.14 -7.98
CA ALA A 54 6.09 1.28 -7.94
C ALA A 54 5.66 1.80 -9.32
N ALA A 55 6.22 1.23 -10.37
CA ALA A 55 5.90 1.54 -11.75
C ALA A 55 5.02 0.46 -12.39
N PHE A 56 4.00 0.89 -13.12
CA PHE A 56 3.08 0.00 -13.80
C PHE A 56 2.52 0.64 -15.08
N LYS A 57 1.90 -0.18 -15.93
CA LYS A 57 1.20 0.28 -17.14
C LYS A 57 -0.30 0.25 -16.93
N ALA A 58 -0.95 1.33 -17.35
CA ALA A 58 -2.40 1.47 -17.42
C ALA A 58 -2.88 1.38 -18.87
N ASP A 59 -4.17 1.56 -19.11
CA ASP A 59 -4.75 1.53 -20.43
C ASP A 59 -4.22 2.67 -21.32
N PRO A 60 -4.33 2.54 -22.66
CA PRO A 60 -3.89 3.60 -23.56
C PRO A 60 -4.73 4.88 -23.38
N PRO A 61 -4.18 6.06 -23.72
CA PRO A 61 -4.83 7.36 -23.52
C PRO A 61 -6.26 7.46 -24.08
N GLY A 62 -6.53 6.76 -25.19
CA GLY A 62 -7.86 6.73 -25.80
C GLY A 62 -8.97 6.11 -24.97
N ALA A 63 -8.62 5.30 -23.95
CA ALA A 63 -9.57 4.67 -23.04
C ALA A 63 -10.19 5.65 -22.02
N TYR A 64 -9.61 6.84 -21.86
CA TYR A 64 -10.05 7.82 -20.87
C TYR A 64 -10.73 9.00 -21.56
N ALA A 65 -11.97 9.31 -21.18
CA ALA A 65 -12.69 10.49 -21.68
C ALA A 65 -12.13 11.79 -21.07
N VAL A 66 -12.22 12.90 -21.80
CA VAL A 66 -11.89 14.23 -21.24
C VAL A 66 -12.84 14.52 -20.08
N GLY A 67 -12.31 15.00 -18.97
CA GLY A 67 -13.05 15.23 -17.72
C GLY A 67 -13.21 13.98 -16.85
N SER A 68 -12.69 12.81 -17.25
CA SER A 68 -12.80 11.59 -16.44
C SER A 68 -11.81 11.53 -15.26
N THR A 69 -12.23 10.80 -14.24
CA THR A 69 -11.40 10.43 -13.07
C THR A 69 -11.46 8.91 -12.93
N THR A 70 -10.36 8.24 -13.15
CA THR A 70 -10.28 6.77 -13.05
C THR A 70 -9.45 6.39 -11.83
N VAL A 71 -10.06 5.66 -10.90
CA VAL A 71 -9.44 5.26 -9.63
C VAL A 71 -8.94 3.83 -9.73
N LEU A 72 -7.63 3.65 -9.62
CA LEU A 72 -6.96 2.35 -9.56
C LEU A 72 -6.63 2.03 -8.10
N ILE A 73 -7.60 1.47 -7.40
CA ILE A 73 -7.52 1.21 -5.94
C ILE A 73 -6.34 0.31 -5.61
N ASP A 74 -6.16 -0.77 -6.36
CA ASP A 74 -5.10 -1.77 -6.11
C ASP A 74 -3.70 -1.16 -6.25
N LYS A 75 -3.57 -0.16 -7.13
CA LYS A 75 -2.33 0.58 -7.35
C LYS A 75 -2.23 1.85 -6.53
N ARG A 76 -3.28 2.22 -5.80
CA ARG A 76 -3.41 3.47 -5.04
C ARG A 76 -3.06 4.70 -5.87
N VAL A 77 -3.57 4.76 -7.10
CA VAL A 77 -3.37 5.84 -8.06
C VAL A 77 -4.68 6.25 -8.67
N VAL A 78 -4.79 7.52 -8.97
CA VAL A 78 -5.89 8.09 -9.74
C VAL A 78 -5.33 8.67 -11.02
N ILE A 79 -5.96 8.34 -12.15
CA ILE A 79 -5.68 8.93 -13.46
C ILE A 79 -6.79 9.93 -13.75
N ASN A 80 -6.42 11.17 -13.92
CA ASN A 80 -7.31 12.24 -14.35
C ASN A 80 -6.95 12.68 -15.77
N ARG A 81 -7.98 12.94 -16.57
CA ARG A 81 -7.85 13.63 -17.86
C ARG A 81 -8.63 14.94 -17.80
N ASP A 82 -7.93 16.06 -17.91
CA ASP A 82 -8.54 17.37 -18.09
C ASP A 82 -8.42 17.85 -19.55
N SER A 83 -8.83 19.08 -19.84
CA SER A 83 -8.69 19.69 -21.15
C SER A 83 -7.21 19.95 -21.54
N ASN A 84 -6.30 19.98 -20.58
CA ASN A 84 -4.88 20.29 -20.76
C ASN A 84 -4.01 19.03 -20.89
N GLY A 85 -4.56 17.84 -20.60
CA GLY A 85 -3.87 16.57 -20.70
C GLY A 85 -4.15 15.60 -19.55
N PHE A 86 -3.22 14.69 -19.31
CA PHE A 86 -3.32 13.68 -18.27
C PHE A 86 -2.43 14.01 -17.07
N TYR A 87 -2.88 13.61 -15.91
CA TYR A 87 -2.05 13.59 -14.71
C TYR A 87 -2.46 12.46 -13.79
N ALA A 88 -1.50 11.92 -13.06
CA ALA A 88 -1.73 10.88 -12.06
C ALA A 88 -1.49 11.41 -10.66
N ILE A 89 -2.31 10.94 -9.72
CA ILE A 89 -2.27 11.32 -8.32
C ILE A 89 -2.01 10.06 -7.50
N SER A 90 -1.08 10.14 -6.55
CA SER A 90 -0.91 9.11 -5.52
C SER A 90 -2.09 9.17 -4.55
N LEU A 91 -2.89 8.11 -4.50
CA LEU A 91 -4.08 8.02 -3.65
C LEU A 91 -3.69 7.68 -2.20
N ILE A 92 -2.82 8.51 -1.64
CA ILE A 92 -2.30 8.38 -0.28
C ILE A 92 -2.59 9.67 0.47
N CYS A 93 -3.38 9.57 1.53
CA CYS A 93 -3.70 10.72 2.39
C CYS A 93 -2.45 11.24 3.08
N THR A 94 -2.19 12.53 2.94
CA THR A 94 -0.99 13.18 3.49
C THR A 94 -1.04 13.37 5.02
N HIS A 95 -2.14 12.99 5.67
CA HIS A 95 -2.21 12.96 7.13
C HIS A 95 -1.44 11.76 7.70
N LEU A 96 -1.90 10.52 7.46
CA LEU A 96 -1.33 9.29 8.01
C LEU A 96 -1.35 8.11 7.00
N GLY A 97 -1.32 8.38 5.70
CA GLY A 97 -1.12 7.36 4.68
C GLY A 97 -2.33 6.49 4.33
N CYS A 98 -3.53 6.78 4.86
CA CYS A 98 -4.75 6.07 4.47
C CYS A 98 -5.08 6.28 2.98
N THR A 99 -5.89 5.39 2.40
CA THR A 99 -6.35 5.52 1.01
C THR A 99 -7.68 6.26 0.96
N PRO A 100 -7.73 7.52 0.48
CA PRO A 100 -8.98 8.24 0.26
C PRO A 100 -9.85 7.55 -0.78
N ARG A 101 -11.17 7.77 -0.68
CA ARG A 101 -12.14 7.28 -1.66
C ARG A 101 -12.68 8.45 -2.47
N TYR A 102 -12.92 8.21 -3.75
CA TYR A 102 -13.55 9.17 -4.63
C TYR A 102 -15.06 9.20 -4.43
N PHE A 103 -15.62 10.40 -4.38
CA PHE A 103 -17.06 10.65 -4.31
C PHE A 103 -17.43 11.75 -5.31
N PRO A 104 -18.63 11.66 -5.90
CA PRO A 104 -19.13 12.73 -6.76
C PRO A 104 -19.48 13.99 -5.99
N ASP A 105 -19.59 13.88 -4.68
CA ASP A 105 -19.86 14.99 -3.77
C ASP A 105 -19.05 14.84 -2.47
N VAL A 106 -18.18 15.82 -2.22
CA VAL A 106 -17.38 15.90 -0.99
C VAL A 106 -17.58 17.21 -0.23
N THR A 107 -18.52 18.04 -0.65
CA THR A 107 -18.67 19.43 -0.16
C THR A 107 -20.05 19.78 0.36
N SER A 108 -21.13 19.17 -0.13
CA SER A 108 -22.51 19.61 0.17
C SER A 108 -22.85 19.58 1.67
N ASP A 109 -22.39 18.58 2.41
CA ASP A 109 -22.62 18.47 3.85
C ASP A 109 -21.88 19.57 4.64
N LEU A 110 -20.71 20.01 4.18
CA LEU A 110 -19.98 21.13 4.78
C LEU A 110 -20.64 22.48 4.47
N VAL A 111 -21.09 22.66 3.23
CA VAL A 111 -21.82 23.87 2.83
C VAL A 111 -23.12 24.00 3.62
N ALA A 112 -23.84 22.89 3.85
CA ALA A 112 -25.06 22.87 4.68
C ALA A 112 -24.78 23.25 6.14
N GLN A 113 -23.56 22.95 6.64
CA GLN A 113 -23.08 23.36 7.98
C GLN A 113 -22.55 24.79 8.02
N GLY A 114 -22.57 25.51 6.89
CA GLY A 114 -22.08 26.88 6.80
C GLY A 114 -20.57 27.01 6.64
N THR A 115 -19.86 25.91 6.39
CA THR A 115 -18.41 25.94 6.14
C THR A 115 -18.15 26.60 4.77
N GLN A 116 -17.30 27.61 4.76
CA GLN A 116 -16.84 28.19 3.50
C GLN A 116 -15.76 27.32 2.89
N ILE A 117 -15.95 26.93 1.64
CA ILE A 117 -15.02 26.08 0.91
C ILE A 117 -14.39 26.93 -0.20
N SER A 118 -13.05 26.87 -0.31
CA SER A 118 -12.33 27.49 -1.43
C SER A 118 -12.83 26.90 -2.77
N HIS A 119 -12.55 27.60 -3.85
CA HIS A 119 -12.82 27.07 -5.19
C HIS A 119 -11.87 25.92 -5.54
N ASP A 120 -12.40 24.99 -6.34
CA ASP A 120 -11.61 23.88 -6.91
C ASP A 120 -10.55 24.44 -7.87
N PRO A 121 -9.26 24.21 -7.64
CA PRO A 121 -8.19 24.76 -8.48
C PRO A 121 -8.20 24.28 -9.94
N ASP A 122 -8.73 23.09 -10.23
CA ASP A 122 -8.80 22.55 -11.60
C ASP A 122 -9.95 23.17 -12.41
N THR A 123 -11.11 23.32 -11.78
CA THR A 123 -12.33 23.77 -12.48
C THR A 123 -12.69 25.22 -12.18
N GLY A 124 -12.07 25.82 -11.19
CA GLY A 124 -12.45 27.15 -10.68
C GLY A 124 -13.83 27.20 -10.01
N GLN A 125 -14.51 26.03 -9.86
CA GLN A 125 -15.84 25.97 -9.27
C GLN A 125 -15.77 26.14 -7.74
N ALA A 126 -16.62 27.00 -7.22
CA ALA A 126 -16.81 27.15 -5.79
C ALA A 126 -18.04 26.34 -5.34
N ALA A 127 -17.91 25.67 -4.20
CA ALA A 127 -19.07 25.08 -3.55
C ALA A 127 -19.92 26.19 -2.93
N THR A 128 -21.13 26.41 -3.43
CA THR A 128 -22.06 27.45 -2.99
C THR A 128 -23.36 26.84 -2.54
N LYS A 129 -24.24 27.63 -1.91
CA LYS A 129 -25.61 27.17 -1.55
C LYS A 129 -26.43 26.75 -2.76
N SER A 130 -26.18 27.32 -3.92
CA SER A 130 -26.86 26.99 -5.19
C SER A 130 -26.23 25.82 -5.92
N ASN A 131 -24.92 25.57 -5.72
CA ASN A 131 -24.20 24.43 -6.26
C ASN A 131 -23.27 23.85 -5.18
N PRO A 132 -23.84 23.10 -4.20
CA PRO A 132 -23.08 22.65 -3.04
C PRO A 132 -22.18 21.44 -3.31
N ALA A 133 -22.44 20.66 -4.36
CA ALA A 133 -21.79 19.38 -4.62
C ALA A 133 -20.59 19.54 -5.57
N LEU A 134 -19.41 19.26 -5.09
CA LEU A 134 -18.21 19.14 -5.92
C LEU A 134 -17.60 17.73 -5.77
N PRO A 135 -17.09 17.15 -6.87
CA PRO A 135 -16.43 15.85 -6.83
C PRO A 135 -15.04 15.93 -6.17
N GLY A 136 -14.62 14.85 -5.55
CA GLY A 136 -13.32 14.80 -4.90
C GLY A 136 -13.07 13.54 -4.09
N PHE A 137 -12.16 13.63 -3.14
CA PHE A 137 -11.77 12.50 -2.32
C PHE A 137 -12.05 12.77 -0.84
N LYS A 138 -12.50 11.72 -0.14
CA LYS A 138 -12.71 11.73 1.31
C LYS A 138 -11.88 10.62 1.94
N CYS A 139 -11.05 10.97 2.90
CA CYS A 139 -10.28 10.00 3.67
C CYS A 139 -11.15 9.40 4.78
N PRO A 140 -11.30 8.05 4.84
CA PRO A 140 -12.17 7.42 5.82
C PRO A 140 -11.61 7.46 7.25
N CYS A 141 -10.29 7.65 7.42
CA CYS A 141 -9.65 7.56 8.72
C CYS A 141 -9.97 8.77 9.62
N HIS A 142 -9.73 9.98 9.13
CA HIS A 142 -9.89 11.21 9.93
C HIS A 142 -10.63 12.32 9.16
N GLY A 143 -11.34 11.98 8.08
CA GLY A 143 -12.23 12.89 7.39
C GLY A 143 -11.56 13.98 6.54
N SER A 144 -10.27 13.90 6.26
CA SER A 144 -9.62 14.82 5.31
C SER A 144 -10.30 14.75 3.95
N ARG A 145 -10.53 15.93 3.33
CA ARG A 145 -11.18 16.05 2.02
C ARG A 145 -10.28 16.78 1.04
N TYR A 146 -10.35 16.33 -0.19
CA TYR A 146 -9.55 16.85 -1.29
C TYR A 146 -10.47 17.07 -2.49
N PHE A 147 -10.22 18.14 -3.23
CA PHE A 147 -10.81 18.33 -4.54
C PHE A 147 -10.35 17.23 -5.52
N ARG A 148 -10.95 17.19 -6.70
CA ARG A 148 -10.62 16.22 -7.74
C ARG A 148 -9.14 16.27 -8.16
N ASP A 149 -8.53 17.45 -8.10
CA ASP A 149 -7.10 17.68 -8.40
C ASP A 149 -6.16 17.32 -7.23
N ALA A 150 -6.72 16.80 -6.13
CA ALA A 150 -6.02 16.40 -4.91
C ALA A 150 -5.58 17.54 -3.97
N VAL A 151 -6.04 18.78 -4.17
CA VAL A 151 -5.83 19.84 -3.19
C VAL A 151 -6.72 19.57 -1.98
N ASN A 152 -6.11 19.56 -0.79
CA ASN A 152 -6.84 19.45 0.46
C ASN A 152 -7.57 20.77 0.80
N PHE A 153 -8.82 20.68 1.22
CA PHE A 153 -9.59 21.84 1.61
C PHE A 153 -10.27 21.70 2.99
N PHE A 154 -10.27 20.48 3.55
CA PHE A 154 -10.88 20.22 4.86
C PHE A 154 -10.19 19.06 5.58
N GLY A 155 -10.17 19.12 6.92
CA GLY A 155 -9.64 18.06 7.79
C GLY A 155 -8.15 18.19 8.08
N PRO A 156 -7.54 17.18 8.74
CA PRO A 156 -6.20 17.28 9.31
C PRO A 156 -5.05 17.09 8.31
N ALA A 157 -5.32 16.81 7.03
CA ALA A 157 -4.27 16.66 6.02
C ALA A 157 -3.50 17.99 5.82
N PRO A 158 -2.18 18.02 5.99
CA PRO A 158 -1.41 19.25 5.97
C PRO A 158 -1.10 19.79 4.58
N ARG A 159 -1.21 18.98 3.53
CA ARG A 159 -0.86 19.35 2.17
C ARG A 159 -1.65 18.53 1.14
N PRO A 160 -1.65 18.95 -0.14
CA PRO A 160 -2.22 18.15 -1.24
C PRO A 160 -1.61 16.76 -1.34
N MET A 161 -2.35 15.81 -1.94
CA MET A 161 -1.79 14.52 -2.36
C MET A 161 -0.79 14.73 -3.50
N ASP A 162 0.22 13.87 -3.57
CA ASP A 162 1.32 13.99 -4.51
C ASP A 162 0.88 13.64 -5.93
N ARG A 163 1.39 14.38 -6.92
CA ARG A 163 1.33 13.97 -8.33
C ARG A 163 2.53 13.11 -8.65
N VAL A 164 2.28 12.04 -9.41
CA VAL A 164 3.29 11.05 -9.76
C VAL A 164 3.58 11.09 -11.25
N HIS A 165 4.77 10.66 -11.62
CA HIS A 165 5.24 10.69 -13.00
C HIS A 165 4.36 9.81 -13.89
N MET A 166 4.10 10.31 -15.09
CA MET A 166 3.32 9.63 -16.12
C MET A 166 3.90 9.94 -17.51
N GLU A 167 3.97 8.92 -18.34
CA GLU A 167 4.40 9.04 -19.74
C GLU A 167 3.65 8.05 -20.63
N VAL A 168 3.77 8.19 -21.95
CA VAL A 168 3.31 7.17 -22.90
C VAL A 168 4.45 6.21 -23.18
N ALA A 169 4.27 4.94 -22.84
CA ALA A 169 5.23 3.88 -23.12
C ALA A 169 5.29 3.58 -24.64
N ARG A 170 6.34 2.89 -25.07
CA ARG A 170 6.54 2.53 -26.49
C ARG A 170 5.41 1.69 -27.10
N ASP A 171 4.65 0.98 -26.27
CA ASP A 171 3.49 0.18 -26.66
C ASP A 171 2.17 1.01 -26.70
N GLY A 172 2.25 2.32 -26.55
CA GLY A 172 1.12 3.24 -26.58
C GLY A 172 0.28 3.27 -25.29
N LYS A 173 0.66 2.55 -24.25
CA LYS A 173 -0.02 2.56 -22.94
C LYS A 173 0.51 3.68 -22.04
N LEU A 174 -0.31 4.11 -21.10
CA LEU A 174 0.15 5.01 -20.04
C LEU A 174 1.07 4.25 -19.08
N PHE A 175 2.28 4.75 -18.89
CA PHE A 175 3.22 4.28 -17.89
C PHE A 175 3.21 5.25 -16.71
N ILE A 176 3.07 4.75 -15.50
CA ILE A 176 2.95 5.53 -14.29
C ILE A 176 3.99 5.03 -13.29
N ASP A 177 4.79 5.95 -12.75
CA ASP A 177 5.78 5.66 -11.72
C ASP A 177 5.44 6.41 -10.44
N ARG A 178 5.00 5.67 -9.42
CA ARG A 178 4.62 6.22 -8.10
C ARG A 178 5.82 6.67 -7.26
N SER A 179 7.01 6.22 -7.58
CA SER A 179 8.24 6.60 -6.87
C SER A 179 8.74 8.00 -7.24
N VAL A 180 8.31 8.52 -8.38
CA VAL A 180 8.73 9.82 -8.89
C VAL A 180 7.61 10.84 -8.73
N ILE A 181 7.81 11.79 -7.82
CA ILE A 181 6.87 12.90 -7.62
C ILE A 181 7.18 14.00 -8.62
N VAL A 182 6.13 14.54 -9.25
CA VAL A 182 6.22 15.63 -10.22
C VAL A 182 5.48 16.87 -9.71
N ASP A 183 5.77 18.01 -10.33
CA ASP A 183 5.08 19.26 -10.01
C ASP A 183 3.58 19.19 -10.34
N ARG A 184 2.78 19.97 -9.60
CA ARG A 184 1.32 20.00 -9.80
C ARG A 184 0.88 20.57 -11.14
N SER A 185 1.71 21.37 -11.79
CA SER A 185 1.47 21.90 -13.13
C SER A 185 1.69 20.87 -14.23
N PHE A 186 2.35 19.73 -13.91
CA PHE A 186 2.64 18.69 -14.89
C PHE A 186 1.36 18.16 -15.54
N ARG A 187 1.37 18.13 -16.88
CA ARG A 187 0.35 17.52 -17.72
C ARG A 187 1.01 16.78 -18.88
N LEU A 188 0.70 15.50 -19.00
CA LEU A 188 1.09 14.70 -20.16
C LEU A 188 0.14 15.05 -21.30
N LYS A 189 0.67 15.65 -22.37
CA LYS A 189 -0.07 15.94 -23.60
C LYS A 189 0.06 14.75 -24.54
N VAL A 190 -1.06 14.25 -25.04
CA VAL A 190 -1.16 13.09 -25.95
C VAL A 190 -2.14 13.44 -27.06
#